data_5e5b08e28fe00f2bb726ff4480bd1a0c
#
_entry.id   5e5b08e28fe00f2bb726ff4480bd1a0c
#
_cell.length_a   1.000
_cell.length_b   1.000
_cell.length_c   1.000
_cell.angle_alpha   90.00
_cell.angle_beta   90.00
_cell.angle_gamma   90.00
#
_symmetry.space_group_name_H-M   'P 1'
#
loop_
_entity.id
_entity.type
_entity.pdbx_description
1 polymer ?
#
loop_
_entity_poly.entity_id
_entity_poly.type
_entity_poly.pdbx_seq_one_letter_code
_entity_poly.pdbx_strand_id
1 'polypeptide(L)'
;MKVKVLDTNVAMDKLIEQVFESFDEPTEVIFPHMVLKELDKFKKGFESKNEYARAAIRFLDNLRKEGDLREGVPYGEHIVRVVIDAAELDITKPDYEIIKTAKEQNAELVTQDINARIVADAIGVEVSSFEPNHVDVNKLYTGYKEIVITDSEVQEFYECRQITGNRHELLHNQFVIMEDNQGGIHLGIYKGSYDKILPLYGNYEAWGIKPKKDKQGEVVIEQVFLMHALLDPEIQFVSAIGPSGCGKTLLTIAAALEQTMNKDTYNKITVMRPLVAVGEDIGFLPGSKLEKLEPWMASTFDALDYLLDEHSMKDMQHATSKEKTYALIEQGYLELEAMAHIRGRSLPYQFLIIDDAQNLTQHQATTIITRAGDGTKVVFLGDLSEKQIDNHRLTPNSNGLAYVIDRFKGHGIVSHITLQTVVRSGLAQLGVELL
;
A
#
# COMPACT_ATOMS: atom_id res chain seq x y z
N MET A 1 -6.89 -2.26 -41.51
CA MET A 1 -6.19 -1.81 -40.30
C MET A 1 -4.87 -1.17 -40.74
N LYS A 2 -4.56 0.03 -40.29
CA LYS A 2 -3.24 0.63 -40.54
C LYS A 2 -2.17 -0.09 -39.70
N VAL A 3 -0.95 -0.12 -40.20
CA VAL A 3 0.19 -0.67 -39.46
C VAL A 3 1.13 0.48 -39.13
N LYS A 4 1.47 0.63 -37.86
CA LYS A 4 2.42 1.65 -37.35
C LYS A 4 3.53 0.97 -36.57
N VAL A 5 4.76 1.38 -36.80
CA VAL A 5 5.91 0.99 -35.99
C VAL A 5 6.16 2.10 -34.98
N LEU A 6 6.22 1.77 -33.71
CA LEU A 6 6.39 2.75 -32.64
C LEU A 6 7.89 3.01 -32.42
N ASP A 7 8.27 4.30 -32.38
CA ASP A 7 9.61 4.72 -31.96
C ASP A 7 9.68 4.89 -30.44
N THR A 8 10.87 4.72 -29.88
CA THR A 8 11.13 4.81 -28.44
C THR A 8 10.71 6.16 -27.85
N ASN A 9 11.00 7.25 -28.57
CA ASN A 9 10.62 8.59 -28.09
C ASN A 9 9.10 8.74 -27.96
N VAL A 10 8.33 8.17 -28.88
CA VAL A 10 6.86 8.20 -28.81
C VAL A 10 6.36 7.35 -27.62
N ALA A 11 6.98 6.20 -27.37
CA ALA A 11 6.63 5.36 -26.22
C ALA A 11 7.03 5.98 -24.86
N MET A 12 7.90 6.99 -24.86
CA MET A 12 8.36 7.70 -23.66
C MET A 12 7.89 9.15 -23.56
N ASP A 13 7.06 9.62 -24.47
CA ASP A 13 6.56 11.02 -24.47
C ASP A 13 5.41 11.21 -23.48
N LYS A 14 4.57 10.19 -23.34
CA LYS A 14 3.41 10.16 -22.45
C LYS A 14 3.05 8.71 -22.09
N LEU A 15 2.05 8.52 -21.23
CA LEU A 15 1.55 7.18 -20.95
C LEU A 15 1.16 6.47 -22.24
N ILE A 16 1.53 5.22 -22.39
CA ILE A 16 1.37 4.45 -23.61
C ILE A 16 -0.09 4.35 -24.07
N GLU A 17 -1.02 4.28 -23.12
CA GLU A 17 -2.46 4.27 -23.37
C GLU A 17 -2.91 5.52 -24.12
N GLN A 18 -2.38 6.69 -23.76
CA GLN A 18 -2.67 7.97 -24.44
C GLN A 18 -2.12 8.02 -25.86
N VAL A 19 -1.07 7.23 -26.17
CA VAL A 19 -0.57 7.10 -27.54
C VAL A 19 -1.61 6.36 -28.39
N PHE A 20 -2.21 5.29 -27.86
CA PHE A 20 -3.26 4.54 -28.55
C PHE A 20 -4.54 5.38 -28.73
N GLU A 21 -4.94 6.13 -27.72
CA GLU A 21 -6.09 7.06 -27.80
C GLU A 21 -5.93 8.15 -28.87
N SER A 22 -4.69 8.44 -29.27
CA SER A 22 -4.41 9.41 -30.33
C SER A 22 -4.57 8.87 -31.76
N PHE A 23 -4.91 7.61 -31.94
CA PHE A 23 -5.11 7.02 -33.26
C PHE A 23 -6.56 7.11 -33.70
N ASP A 24 -6.82 7.76 -34.83
CA ASP A 24 -8.15 7.99 -35.37
C ASP A 24 -8.83 6.73 -35.96
N GLU A 25 -8.13 5.63 -36.09
CA GLU A 25 -8.62 4.40 -36.72
C GLU A 25 -7.96 3.13 -36.13
N PRO A 26 -8.59 1.95 -36.23
CA PRO A 26 -8.01 0.68 -35.79
C PRO A 26 -6.63 0.46 -36.42
N THR A 27 -5.61 0.30 -35.56
CA THR A 27 -4.21 0.29 -35.95
C THR A 27 -3.50 -0.94 -35.37
N GLU A 28 -2.69 -1.60 -36.16
CA GLU A 28 -1.70 -2.57 -35.69
C GLU A 28 -0.43 -1.80 -35.27
N VAL A 29 -0.06 -1.88 -34.01
CA VAL A 29 1.12 -1.19 -33.45
C VAL A 29 2.22 -2.19 -33.20
N ILE A 30 3.36 -1.98 -33.85
CA ILE A 30 4.51 -2.86 -33.78
C ILE A 30 5.58 -2.22 -32.89
N PHE A 31 6.03 -2.98 -31.90
CA PHE A 31 7.20 -2.68 -31.06
C PHE A 31 8.42 -3.46 -31.55
N PRO A 32 9.40 -2.82 -32.22
CA PRO A 32 10.65 -3.48 -32.60
C PRO A 32 11.52 -3.82 -31.39
N HIS A 33 12.38 -4.84 -31.52
CA HIS A 33 13.35 -5.22 -30.49
C HIS A 33 14.21 -4.04 -29.99
N MET A 34 14.60 -3.12 -30.89
CA MET A 34 15.41 -1.97 -30.53
C MET A 34 14.68 -1.06 -29.54
N VAL A 35 13.37 -0.85 -29.71
CA VAL A 35 12.55 -0.07 -28.78
C VAL A 35 12.55 -0.71 -27.39
N LEU A 36 12.40 -2.03 -27.29
CA LEU A 36 12.47 -2.73 -26.00
C LEU A 36 13.84 -2.57 -25.32
N LYS A 37 14.95 -2.64 -26.10
CA LYS A 37 16.29 -2.41 -25.57
C LYS A 37 16.48 -0.99 -25.02
N GLU A 38 15.93 -0.01 -25.68
CA GLU A 38 16.02 1.39 -25.25
C GLU A 38 15.13 1.66 -24.04
N LEU A 39 13.88 1.17 -24.03
CA LEU A 39 13.01 1.24 -22.87
C LEU A 39 13.67 0.60 -21.64
N ASP A 40 14.33 -0.55 -21.80
CA ASP A 40 15.06 -1.21 -20.71
C ASP A 40 16.21 -0.36 -20.17
N LYS A 41 16.93 0.33 -21.05
CA LYS A 41 17.99 1.26 -20.65
C LYS A 41 17.46 2.46 -19.87
N PHE A 42 16.30 2.98 -20.29
CA PHE A 42 15.66 4.13 -19.66
C PHE A 42 14.82 3.79 -18.44
N LYS A 43 14.53 2.53 -18.11
CA LYS A 43 13.81 2.17 -16.89
C LYS A 43 14.54 2.58 -15.60
N LYS A 44 15.84 2.85 -15.66
CA LYS A 44 16.72 3.25 -14.56
C LYS A 44 16.84 4.77 -14.51
N GLY A 45 15.97 5.45 -13.78
CA GLY A 45 16.01 6.89 -13.62
C GLY A 45 14.70 7.41 -13.06
N PHE A 46 14.63 8.72 -12.85
CA PHE A 46 13.56 9.36 -12.07
C PHE A 46 12.86 10.50 -12.81
N GLU A 47 13.27 10.78 -14.04
CA GLU A 47 12.58 11.75 -14.89
C GLU A 47 11.29 11.15 -15.44
N SER A 48 10.33 11.98 -15.85
CA SER A 48 9.04 11.55 -16.41
C SER A 48 9.19 10.52 -17.55
N LYS A 49 10.21 10.70 -18.42
CA LYS A 49 10.52 9.73 -19.48
C LYS A 49 10.88 8.34 -18.97
N ASN A 50 11.47 8.23 -17.78
CA ASN A 50 11.81 6.95 -17.17
C ASN A 50 10.57 6.26 -16.60
N GLU A 51 9.62 7.04 -16.10
CA GLU A 51 8.31 6.56 -15.68
C GLU A 51 7.53 6.03 -16.87
N TYR A 52 7.47 6.78 -17.97
CA TYR A 52 6.79 6.33 -19.19
C TYR A 52 7.44 5.08 -19.80
N ALA A 53 8.78 4.96 -19.76
CA ALA A 53 9.45 3.74 -20.17
C ALA A 53 9.02 2.52 -19.32
N ARG A 54 8.91 2.69 -18.01
CA ARG A 54 8.40 1.64 -17.11
C ARG A 54 6.94 1.29 -17.41
N ALA A 55 6.10 2.30 -17.62
CA ALA A 55 4.69 2.11 -17.96
C ALA A 55 4.54 1.32 -19.28
N ALA A 56 5.29 1.67 -20.31
CA ALA A 56 5.27 0.97 -21.59
C ALA A 56 5.70 -0.51 -21.46
N ILE A 57 6.74 -0.79 -20.68
CA ILE A 57 7.18 -2.17 -20.40
C ILE A 57 6.10 -2.97 -19.67
N ARG A 58 5.46 -2.38 -18.64
CA ARG A 58 4.38 -3.03 -17.89
C ARG A 58 3.15 -3.28 -18.76
N PHE A 59 2.80 -2.32 -19.60
CA PHE A 59 1.73 -2.46 -20.57
C PHE A 59 1.94 -3.69 -21.48
N LEU A 60 3.12 -3.87 -22.04
CA LEU A 60 3.45 -5.04 -22.86
C LEU A 60 3.44 -6.35 -22.04
N ASP A 61 3.93 -6.36 -20.81
CA ASP A 61 3.87 -7.55 -19.94
C ASP A 61 2.42 -7.93 -19.56
N ASN A 62 1.53 -6.95 -19.42
CA ASN A 62 0.12 -7.22 -19.20
C ASN A 62 -0.54 -7.81 -20.44
N LEU A 63 -0.30 -7.24 -21.62
CA LEU A 63 -0.83 -7.78 -22.88
C LEU A 63 -0.34 -9.21 -23.15
N ARG A 64 0.92 -9.51 -22.84
CA ARG A 64 1.47 -10.87 -22.95
C ARG A 64 0.68 -11.91 -22.14
N LYS A 65 0.06 -11.53 -21.04
CA LYS A 65 -0.80 -12.43 -20.24
C LYS A 65 -2.16 -12.71 -20.91
N GLU A 66 -2.56 -11.86 -21.86
CA GLU A 66 -3.83 -11.95 -22.58
C GLU A 66 -3.70 -12.67 -23.93
N GLY A 67 -2.47 -12.77 -24.48
CA GLY A 67 -2.23 -13.44 -25.76
C GLY A 67 -0.74 -13.46 -26.17
N ASP A 68 -0.48 -14.02 -27.35
CA ASP A 68 0.87 -14.13 -27.95
C ASP A 68 1.25 -12.81 -28.65
N LEU A 69 2.23 -12.10 -28.11
CA LEU A 69 2.72 -10.84 -28.69
C LEU A 69 3.36 -10.98 -30.08
N ARG A 70 3.77 -12.18 -30.51
CA ARG A 70 4.27 -12.41 -31.88
C ARG A 70 3.14 -12.36 -32.90
N GLU A 71 2.03 -12.99 -32.56
CA GLU A 71 0.86 -13.08 -33.43
C GLU A 71 0.02 -11.79 -33.37
N GLY A 72 0.13 -11.04 -32.28
CA GLY A 72 -0.60 -9.81 -32.01
C GLY A 72 -1.71 -9.98 -30.99
N VAL A 73 -1.73 -9.13 -29.99
CA VAL A 73 -2.72 -9.12 -28.91
C VAL A 73 -3.68 -7.95 -29.09
N PRO A 74 -5.00 -8.17 -29.04
CA PRO A 74 -5.99 -7.09 -29.11
C PRO A 74 -5.87 -6.12 -27.90
N TYR A 75 -5.96 -4.82 -28.19
CA TYR A 75 -6.07 -3.77 -27.19
C TYR A 75 -7.11 -2.73 -27.65
N GLY A 76 -8.30 -2.76 -27.10
CA GLY A 76 -9.44 -1.99 -27.61
C GLY A 76 -9.72 -2.32 -29.08
N GLU A 77 -9.68 -1.30 -29.95
CA GLU A 77 -9.83 -1.45 -31.39
C GLU A 77 -8.50 -1.73 -32.14
N HIS A 78 -7.39 -1.77 -31.40
CA HIS A 78 -6.04 -1.91 -31.93
C HIS A 78 -5.50 -3.32 -31.74
N ILE A 79 -4.38 -3.63 -32.40
CA ILE A 79 -3.59 -4.85 -32.19
C ILE A 79 -2.17 -4.44 -31.83
N VAL A 80 -1.60 -5.05 -30.79
CA VAL A 80 -0.22 -4.79 -30.35
C VAL A 80 0.63 -6.01 -30.66
N ARG A 81 1.75 -5.80 -31.36
CA ARG A 81 2.67 -6.86 -31.70
C ARG A 81 4.13 -6.48 -31.38
N VAL A 82 4.87 -7.46 -30.92
CA VAL A 82 6.33 -7.32 -30.69
C VAL A 82 7.06 -8.13 -31.76
N VAL A 83 8.02 -7.50 -32.45
CA VAL A 83 8.80 -8.14 -33.50
C VAL A 83 10.27 -8.21 -33.09
N ILE A 84 10.77 -9.44 -32.94
CA ILE A 84 12.16 -9.72 -32.56
C ILE A 84 12.72 -10.83 -33.49
N ASP A 85 13.86 -10.56 -34.12
CA ASP A 85 14.62 -11.62 -34.75
C ASP A 85 15.53 -12.28 -33.71
N ALA A 86 15.32 -13.58 -33.49
CA ALA A 86 16.11 -14.35 -32.53
C ALA A 86 17.61 -14.41 -32.91
N ALA A 87 17.96 -14.23 -34.18
CA ALA A 87 19.33 -14.17 -34.65
C ALA A 87 20.04 -12.85 -34.26
N GLU A 88 19.27 -11.79 -33.99
CA GLU A 88 19.81 -10.48 -33.61
C GLU A 88 20.00 -10.33 -32.09
N LEU A 89 19.68 -11.36 -31.29
CA LEU A 89 19.92 -11.31 -29.85
C LEU A 89 21.39 -11.21 -29.54
N ASP A 90 21.80 -10.17 -28.86
CA ASP A 90 23.16 -9.94 -28.42
C ASP A 90 23.52 -10.87 -27.26
N ILE A 91 24.06 -12.04 -27.58
CA ILE A 91 24.46 -13.10 -26.61
C ILE A 91 25.60 -12.68 -25.67
N THR A 92 26.19 -11.50 -25.85
CA THR A 92 27.15 -10.95 -24.88
C THR A 92 26.43 -10.46 -23.61
N LYS A 93 25.09 -10.27 -23.66
CA LYS A 93 24.27 -9.99 -22.52
C LYS A 93 23.77 -11.28 -21.86
N PRO A 94 24.03 -11.50 -20.57
CA PRO A 94 23.65 -12.73 -19.86
C PRO A 94 22.17 -13.10 -20.01
N ASP A 95 21.27 -12.12 -19.95
CA ASP A 95 19.83 -12.34 -20.05
C ASP A 95 19.43 -12.95 -21.40
N TYR A 96 20.04 -12.50 -22.50
CA TYR A 96 19.76 -13.02 -23.84
C TYR A 96 20.40 -14.38 -24.10
N GLU A 97 21.55 -14.68 -23.48
CA GLU A 97 22.14 -16.02 -23.48
C GLU A 97 21.22 -17.03 -22.78
N ILE A 98 20.64 -16.64 -21.62
CA ILE A 98 19.68 -17.48 -20.89
C ILE A 98 18.42 -17.73 -21.73
N ILE A 99 17.85 -16.69 -22.35
CA ILE A 99 16.66 -16.80 -23.20
C ILE A 99 16.96 -17.72 -24.41
N LYS A 100 18.13 -17.56 -25.05
CA LYS A 100 18.54 -18.39 -26.15
C LYS A 100 18.70 -19.86 -25.73
N THR A 101 19.31 -20.11 -24.57
CA THR A 101 19.44 -21.45 -23.99
C THR A 101 18.07 -22.09 -23.77
N ALA A 102 17.12 -21.36 -23.21
CA ALA A 102 15.75 -21.86 -23.02
C ALA A 102 15.10 -22.23 -24.35
N LYS A 103 15.28 -21.41 -25.39
CA LYS A 103 14.78 -21.69 -26.75
C LYS A 103 15.41 -22.94 -27.35
N GLU A 104 16.73 -23.07 -27.28
CA GLU A 104 17.50 -24.22 -27.83
C GLU A 104 17.10 -25.54 -27.13
N GLN A 105 16.83 -25.48 -25.83
CA GLN A 105 16.42 -26.63 -25.04
C GLN A 105 14.90 -26.89 -25.09
N ASN A 106 14.14 -26.08 -25.81
CA ASN A 106 12.66 -26.11 -25.81
C ASN A 106 12.11 -26.13 -24.38
N ALA A 107 12.67 -25.28 -23.51
CA ALA A 107 12.37 -25.20 -22.08
C ALA A 107 11.63 -23.91 -21.73
N GLU A 108 10.83 -23.98 -20.69
CA GLU A 108 10.22 -22.80 -20.08
C GLU A 108 11.29 -21.93 -19.40
N LEU A 109 11.25 -20.63 -19.67
CA LEU A 109 12.09 -19.63 -18.98
C LEU A 109 11.37 -19.14 -17.71
N VAL A 110 12.00 -19.30 -16.56
CA VAL A 110 11.50 -18.74 -15.29
C VAL A 110 12.30 -17.51 -14.93
N THR A 111 11.69 -16.31 -14.98
CA THR A 111 12.41 -15.05 -14.70
C THR A 111 11.53 -13.99 -14.06
N GLN A 112 12.12 -13.17 -13.17
CA GLN A 112 11.48 -11.98 -12.59
C GLN A 112 11.64 -10.72 -13.45
N ASP A 113 12.56 -10.72 -14.41
CA ASP A 113 12.78 -9.56 -15.29
C ASP A 113 11.67 -9.48 -16.34
N ILE A 114 10.89 -8.38 -16.27
CA ILE A 114 9.76 -8.14 -17.18
C ILE A 114 10.23 -8.07 -18.63
N ASN A 115 11.35 -7.40 -18.90
CA ASN A 115 11.85 -7.25 -20.25
C ASN A 115 12.33 -8.59 -20.82
N ALA A 116 12.99 -9.42 -20.01
CA ALA A 116 13.37 -10.77 -20.40
C ALA A 116 12.13 -11.63 -20.73
N ARG A 117 11.02 -11.47 -19.98
CA ARG A 117 9.74 -12.15 -20.28
C ARG A 117 9.18 -11.75 -21.64
N ILE A 118 9.13 -10.44 -21.92
CA ILE A 118 8.61 -9.92 -23.21
C ILE A 118 9.46 -10.44 -24.38
N VAL A 119 10.80 -10.39 -24.24
CA VAL A 119 11.72 -10.86 -25.27
C VAL A 119 11.60 -12.37 -25.49
N ALA A 120 11.52 -13.16 -24.41
CA ALA A 120 11.36 -14.62 -24.48
C ALA A 120 10.07 -15.01 -25.19
N ASP A 121 8.94 -14.42 -24.80
CA ASP A 121 7.63 -14.64 -25.41
C ASP A 121 7.63 -14.28 -26.89
N ALA A 122 8.17 -13.09 -27.24
CA ALA A 122 8.25 -12.61 -28.63
C ALA A 122 9.10 -13.48 -29.57
N ILE A 123 9.99 -14.32 -29.04
CA ILE A 123 10.74 -15.32 -29.83
C ILE A 123 10.21 -16.74 -29.68
N GLY A 124 9.11 -16.93 -28.98
CA GLY A 124 8.41 -18.20 -28.80
C GLY A 124 9.00 -19.12 -27.75
N VAL A 125 9.55 -18.57 -26.71
CA VAL A 125 9.96 -19.30 -25.51
C VAL A 125 8.82 -19.18 -24.48
N GLU A 126 8.34 -20.29 -23.98
CA GLU A 126 7.39 -20.31 -22.88
C GLU A 126 8.03 -19.68 -21.64
N VAL A 127 7.32 -18.75 -20.98
CA VAL A 127 7.92 -18.00 -19.89
C VAL A 127 6.94 -17.81 -18.74
N SER A 128 7.44 -18.02 -17.52
CA SER A 128 6.71 -17.74 -16.29
C SER A 128 7.50 -16.82 -15.35
N SER A 129 6.79 -16.20 -14.42
CA SER A 129 7.43 -15.45 -13.33
C SER A 129 7.50 -16.31 -12.08
N PHE A 130 8.69 -16.37 -11.47
CA PHE A 130 8.82 -16.96 -10.14
C PHE A 130 8.57 -15.89 -9.07
N GLU A 131 7.37 -15.86 -8.55
CA GLU A 131 6.98 -14.99 -7.45
C GLU A 131 6.55 -15.86 -6.25
N PRO A 132 7.51 -16.30 -5.40
CA PRO A 132 7.24 -17.30 -4.36
C PRO A 132 6.25 -16.83 -3.28
N ASN A 133 5.95 -15.54 -3.21
CA ASN A 133 5.07 -14.95 -2.21
C ASN A 133 4.11 -13.92 -2.85
N HIS A 134 3.57 -14.24 -4.00
CA HIS A 134 2.58 -13.40 -4.67
C HIS A 134 1.26 -13.43 -3.90
N VAL A 135 0.75 -12.24 -3.58
CA VAL A 135 -0.56 -12.05 -2.93
C VAL A 135 -1.48 -11.38 -3.93
N ASP A 136 -2.61 -12.01 -4.24
CA ASP A 136 -3.62 -11.38 -5.09
C ASP A 136 -4.33 -10.26 -4.31
N VAL A 137 -3.94 -9.02 -4.56
CA VAL A 137 -4.49 -7.86 -3.84
C VAL A 137 -5.99 -7.64 -4.11
N ASN A 138 -6.52 -8.15 -5.23
CA ASN A 138 -7.95 -8.06 -5.52
C ASN A 138 -8.79 -8.98 -4.61
N LYS A 139 -8.15 -9.97 -3.99
CA LYS A 139 -8.75 -10.89 -3.01
C LYS A 139 -8.21 -10.70 -1.62
N LEU A 140 -7.51 -9.58 -1.40
CA LEU A 140 -6.93 -9.31 -0.10
C LEU A 140 -8.03 -9.14 0.96
N TYR A 141 -7.75 -9.66 2.15
CA TYR A 141 -8.61 -9.52 3.32
C TYR A 141 -8.85 -8.04 3.66
N THR A 142 -10.10 -7.63 3.78
CA THR A 142 -10.47 -6.22 4.00
C THR A 142 -10.46 -5.81 5.48
N GLY A 143 -10.49 -6.79 6.39
CA GLY A 143 -10.57 -6.55 7.83
C GLY A 143 -11.99 -6.53 8.38
N TYR A 144 -13.00 -6.42 7.53
CA TYR A 144 -14.40 -6.45 7.92
C TYR A 144 -15.25 -7.27 6.95
N LYS A 145 -16.45 -7.62 7.40
CA LYS A 145 -17.46 -8.36 6.62
C LYS A 145 -18.84 -7.74 6.87
N GLU A 146 -19.61 -7.63 5.80
CA GLU A 146 -21.02 -7.26 5.87
C GLU A 146 -21.85 -8.55 5.98
N ILE A 147 -22.78 -8.59 6.93
CA ILE A 147 -23.66 -9.74 7.16
C ILE A 147 -25.07 -9.27 7.48
N VAL A 148 -26.03 -10.11 7.16
CA VAL A 148 -27.42 -9.93 7.61
C VAL A 148 -27.64 -10.75 8.86
N ILE A 149 -28.28 -10.14 9.87
CA ILE A 149 -28.59 -10.79 11.14
C ILE A 149 -30.10 -10.90 11.35
N THR A 150 -30.50 -11.92 12.08
CA THR A 150 -31.90 -12.20 12.42
C THR A 150 -32.35 -11.37 13.62
N ASP A 151 -33.66 -11.18 13.79
CA ASP A 151 -34.25 -10.48 14.97
C ASP A 151 -33.80 -11.13 16.29
N SER A 152 -33.61 -12.45 16.32
CA SER A 152 -33.08 -13.16 17.48
C SER A 152 -31.64 -12.78 17.80
N GLU A 153 -30.79 -12.61 16.75
CA GLU A 153 -29.40 -12.16 16.92
C GLU A 153 -29.34 -10.69 17.33
N VAL A 154 -30.24 -9.85 16.82
CA VAL A 154 -30.39 -8.45 17.29
C VAL A 154 -30.73 -8.42 18.78
N GLN A 155 -31.69 -9.24 19.23
CA GLN A 155 -32.03 -9.34 20.64
C GLN A 155 -30.83 -9.81 21.48
N GLU A 156 -30.15 -10.89 21.08
CA GLU A 156 -28.95 -11.39 21.77
C GLU A 156 -27.85 -10.32 21.85
N PHE A 157 -27.64 -9.57 20.74
CA PHE A 157 -26.62 -8.52 20.65
C PHE A 157 -26.85 -7.38 21.69
N TYR A 158 -28.06 -6.97 21.89
CA TYR A 158 -28.37 -5.89 22.84
C TYR A 158 -28.55 -6.37 24.28
N GLU A 159 -29.25 -7.49 24.51
CA GLU A 159 -29.52 -8.01 25.86
C GLU A 159 -28.29 -8.67 26.48
N CYS A 160 -27.58 -9.51 25.69
CA CYS A 160 -26.40 -10.24 26.17
C CYS A 160 -25.10 -9.51 25.86
N ARG A 161 -25.13 -8.41 25.12
CA ARG A 161 -23.96 -7.68 24.61
C ARG A 161 -22.96 -8.56 23.82
N GLN A 162 -23.49 -9.52 23.09
CA GLN A 162 -22.72 -10.43 22.24
C GLN A 162 -23.66 -11.20 21.29
N ILE A 163 -23.12 -11.75 20.22
CA ILE A 163 -23.73 -12.85 19.46
C ILE A 163 -22.78 -14.04 19.59
N THR A 164 -23.30 -15.20 19.98
CA THR A 164 -22.50 -16.40 20.26
C THR A 164 -22.43 -17.29 19.04
N GLY A 165 -21.22 -17.82 18.77
CA GLY A 165 -20.94 -18.75 17.69
C GLY A 165 -20.59 -18.07 16.36
N ASN A 166 -19.70 -18.72 15.59
CA ASN A 166 -19.18 -18.23 14.31
C ASN A 166 -20.01 -18.75 13.11
N ARG A 167 -21.29 -18.41 13.05
CA ARG A 167 -22.18 -18.82 11.95
C ARG A 167 -21.83 -18.18 10.61
N HIS A 168 -21.06 -17.07 10.64
CA HIS A 168 -20.71 -16.27 9.48
C HIS A 168 -19.28 -16.50 9.00
N GLU A 169 -18.58 -17.51 9.53
CA GLU A 169 -17.18 -17.84 9.15
C GLU A 169 -16.24 -16.64 9.27
N LEU A 170 -16.31 -15.94 10.40
CA LEU A 170 -15.50 -14.76 10.67
C LEU A 170 -14.10 -15.15 11.14
N LEU A 171 -13.14 -14.30 10.83
CA LEU A 171 -11.77 -14.43 11.33
C LEU A 171 -11.61 -13.67 12.66
N HIS A 172 -10.68 -14.11 13.51
CA HIS A 172 -10.39 -13.43 14.77
C HIS A 172 -10.03 -11.95 14.52
N ASN A 173 -10.61 -11.04 15.34
CA ASN A 173 -10.53 -9.59 15.21
C ASN A 173 -11.07 -9.04 13.87
N GLN A 174 -11.90 -9.79 13.16
CA GLN A 174 -12.63 -9.27 12.01
C GLN A 174 -13.79 -8.39 12.48
N PHE A 175 -13.88 -7.19 11.95
CA PHE A 175 -15.02 -6.31 12.18
C PHE A 175 -16.23 -6.77 11.39
N VAL A 176 -17.40 -6.42 11.88
CA VAL A 176 -18.66 -6.84 11.27
C VAL A 176 -19.60 -5.65 11.16
N ILE A 177 -20.12 -5.43 9.97
CA ILE A 177 -21.24 -4.53 9.70
C ILE A 177 -22.46 -5.43 9.56
N MET A 178 -23.36 -5.34 10.52
CA MET A 178 -24.54 -6.22 10.62
C MET A 178 -25.78 -5.41 10.25
N GLU A 179 -26.50 -5.85 9.22
CA GLU A 179 -27.78 -5.28 8.83
C GLU A 179 -28.91 -6.17 9.36
N ASP A 180 -29.89 -5.57 10.03
CA ASP A 180 -31.10 -6.26 10.48
C ASP A 180 -32.21 -6.22 9.42
N ASN A 181 -33.28 -6.98 9.65
CA ASN A 181 -34.42 -7.05 8.74
C ASN A 181 -35.19 -5.72 8.55
N GLN A 182 -34.89 -4.69 9.36
CA GLN A 182 -35.50 -3.37 9.31
C GLN A 182 -34.56 -2.32 8.67
N GLY A 183 -33.35 -2.73 8.24
CA GLY A 183 -32.32 -1.86 7.69
C GLY A 183 -31.50 -1.13 8.76
N GLY A 184 -31.59 -1.55 10.02
CA GLY A 184 -30.73 -1.05 11.11
C GLY A 184 -29.32 -1.58 10.97
N ILE A 185 -28.31 -0.72 11.17
CA ILE A 185 -26.89 -1.08 11.09
C ILE A 185 -26.29 -1.19 12.49
N HIS A 186 -25.65 -2.31 12.76
CA HIS A 186 -24.99 -2.62 14.02
C HIS A 186 -23.53 -2.98 13.77
N LEU A 187 -22.61 -2.43 14.59
CA LEU A 187 -21.18 -2.66 14.43
C LEU A 187 -20.64 -3.58 15.51
N GLY A 188 -19.87 -4.57 15.12
CA GLY A 188 -19.25 -5.52 16.03
C GLY A 188 -17.84 -5.92 15.62
N ILE A 189 -17.18 -6.65 16.51
CA ILE A 189 -15.90 -7.32 16.28
C ILE A 189 -15.99 -8.78 16.71
N TYR A 190 -15.55 -9.70 15.87
CA TYR A 190 -15.51 -11.11 16.23
C TYR A 190 -14.23 -11.43 17.00
N LYS A 191 -14.37 -11.89 18.22
CA LYS A 191 -13.28 -12.36 19.08
C LYS A 191 -13.25 -13.90 19.08
N GLY A 192 -12.41 -14.47 18.21
CA GLY A 192 -12.33 -15.92 18.01
C GLY A 192 -11.95 -16.71 19.27
N SER A 193 -11.20 -16.12 20.22
CA SER A 193 -10.88 -16.74 21.51
C SER A 193 -12.13 -17.04 22.35
N TYR A 194 -13.19 -16.29 22.17
CA TYR A 194 -14.45 -16.45 22.92
C TYR A 194 -15.57 -16.99 22.04
N ASP A 195 -15.33 -17.13 20.73
CA ASP A 195 -16.34 -17.49 19.72
C ASP A 195 -17.59 -16.56 19.78
N LYS A 196 -17.35 -15.25 19.79
CA LYS A 196 -18.37 -14.23 19.97
C LYS A 196 -18.15 -13.00 19.09
N ILE A 197 -19.24 -12.42 18.61
CA ILE A 197 -19.25 -11.07 18.10
C ILE A 197 -19.58 -10.13 19.27
N LEU A 198 -18.68 -9.22 19.56
CA LEU A 198 -18.84 -8.20 20.59
C LEU A 198 -19.23 -6.87 19.94
N PRO A 199 -20.17 -6.11 20.54
CA PRO A 199 -20.55 -4.83 19.99
C PRO A 199 -19.45 -3.78 20.14
N LEU A 200 -19.34 -2.93 19.15
CA LEU A 200 -18.46 -1.77 19.18
C LEU A 200 -19.23 -0.61 19.84
N TYR A 201 -19.06 -0.48 21.14
CA TYR A 201 -19.59 0.64 21.91
C TYR A 201 -18.49 1.65 22.19
N GLY A 202 -18.77 2.92 22.00
CA GLY A 202 -17.91 3.96 22.54
C GLY A 202 -17.76 5.19 21.65
N ASN A 203 -17.31 6.25 22.30
CA ASN A 203 -16.84 7.44 21.64
C ASN A 203 -15.36 7.16 21.25
N TYR A 204 -15.15 6.74 19.99
CA TYR A 204 -13.80 6.51 19.49
C TYR A 204 -13.12 7.85 19.26
N GLU A 205 -12.60 8.41 20.34
CA GLU A 205 -11.87 9.66 20.36
C GLU A 205 -10.45 9.43 20.88
N ALA A 206 -9.49 9.99 20.20
CA ALA A 206 -8.10 10.01 20.63
C ALA A 206 -7.50 11.37 20.31
N TRP A 207 -6.87 12.00 21.27
CA TRP A 207 -6.25 13.31 21.13
C TRP A 207 -7.21 14.34 20.48
N GLY A 208 -8.50 14.34 20.92
CA GLY A 208 -9.57 15.18 20.38
C GLY A 208 -10.10 14.82 18.99
N ILE A 209 -9.51 13.83 18.33
CA ILE A 209 -9.90 13.40 17.00
C ILE A 209 -10.93 12.27 17.10
N LYS A 210 -11.98 12.37 16.28
CA LYS A 210 -13.05 11.39 16.13
C LYS A 210 -13.15 10.93 14.67
N PRO A 211 -13.70 9.73 14.43
CA PRO A 211 -14.10 9.34 13.07
C PRO A 211 -14.97 10.43 12.43
N LYS A 212 -14.63 10.78 11.21
CA LYS A 212 -15.33 11.83 10.47
C LYS A 212 -16.69 11.35 9.98
N LYS A 213 -17.53 12.31 9.62
CA LYS A 213 -18.74 12.06 8.88
C LYS A 213 -18.50 12.23 7.38
N ASP A 214 -19.16 11.42 6.60
CA ASP A 214 -19.18 11.52 5.14
C ASP A 214 -20.07 12.69 4.65
N LYS A 215 -20.29 12.77 3.35
CA LYS A 215 -21.15 13.81 2.73
C LYS A 215 -22.63 13.67 3.07
N GLN A 216 -23.06 12.49 3.46
CA GLN A 216 -24.41 12.16 3.88
C GLN A 216 -24.63 12.49 5.36
N GLY A 217 -23.56 12.78 6.09
CA GLY A 217 -23.58 13.06 7.53
C GLY A 217 -23.45 11.79 8.38
N GLU A 218 -23.22 10.64 7.77
CA GLU A 218 -22.99 9.37 8.43
C GLU A 218 -21.54 9.21 8.85
N VAL A 219 -21.31 8.53 9.97
CA VAL A 219 -19.94 8.28 10.47
C VAL A 219 -19.23 7.29 9.55
N VAL A 220 -18.00 7.60 9.16
CA VAL A 220 -17.17 6.71 8.35
C VAL A 220 -16.79 5.48 9.18
N ILE A 221 -17.44 4.36 8.89
CA ILE A 221 -17.38 3.12 9.68
C ILE A 221 -15.95 2.56 9.72
N GLU A 222 -15.21 2.60 8.61
CA GLU A 222 -13.83 2.10 8.55
C GLU A 222 -12.89 2.90 9.48
N GLN A 223 -13.16 4.19 9.69
CA GLN A 223 -12.42 4.99 10.67
C GLN A 223 -12.76 4.59 12.12
N VAL A 224 -14.00 4.17 12.38
CA VAL A 224 -14.39 3.60 13.68
C VAL A 224 -13.61 2.31 13.93
N PHE A 225 -13.53 1.42 12.95
CA PHE A 225 -12.79 0.17 13.04
C PHE A 225 -11.29 0.41 13.27
N LEU A 226 -10.71 1.34 12.52
CA LEU A 226 -9.31 1.70 12.69
C LEU A 226 -9.03 2.25 14.09
N MET A 227 -9.84 3.18 14.57
CA MET A 227 -9.69 3.76 15.92
C MET A 227 -9.84 2.68 17.02
N HIS A 228 -10.80 1.77 16.88
CA HIS A 228 -10.93 0.64 17.79
C HIS A 228 -9.65 -0.21 17.81
N ALA A 229 -9.17 -0.64 16.64
CA ALA A 229 -7.98 -1.47 16.55
C ALA A 229 -6.71 -0.78 17.12
N LEU A 230 -6.57 0.52 16.88
CA LEU A 230 -5.45 1.30 17.40
C LEU A 230 -5.49 1.44 18.93
N LEU A 231 -6.70 1.59 19.51
CA LEU A 231 -6.89 1.82 20.95
C LEU A 231 -7.01 0.53 21.77
N ASP A 232 -7.34 -0.62 21.16
CA ASP A 232 -7.43 -1.91 21.83
C ASP A 232 -6.03 -2.43 22.22
N PRO A 233 -5.71 -2.59 23.52
CA PRO A 233 -4.41 -3.05 23.97
C PRO A 233 -4.14 -4.53 23.62
N GLU A 234 -5.15 -5.34 23.34
CA GLU A 234 -4.97 -6.74 22.94
C GLU A 234 -4.45 -6.85 21.50
N ILE A 235 -4.67 -5.83 20.67
CA ILE A 235 -4.22 -5.78 19.28
C ILE A 235 -2.82 -5.17 19.23
N GLN A 236 -1.81 -6.00 19.00
CA GLN A 236 -0.40 -5.59 18.96
C GLN A 236 0.06 -5.20 17.54
N PHE A 237 -0.58 -5.74 16.51
CA PHE A 237 -0.29 -5.38 15.12
C PHE A 237 -1.56 -4.88 14.43
N VAL A 238 -1.45 -3.68 13.85
CA VAL A 238 -2.53 -3.09 13.04
C VAL A 238 -1.99 -2.80 11.65
N SER A 239 -2.71 -3.19 10.61
CA SER A 239 -2.45 -2.73 9.25
C SER A 239 -3.64 -1.96 8.70
N ALA A 240 -3.39 -0.80 8.12
CA ALA A 240 -4.43 0.03 7.51
C ALA A 240 -4.03 0.42 6.09
N ILE A 241 -4.85 0.02 5.12
CA ILE A 241 -4.67 0.39 3.71
C ILE A 241 -5.82 1.25 3.22
N GLY A 242 -5.55 2.05 2.21
CA GLY A 242 -6.56 2.87 1.55
C GLY A 242 -5.96 4.08 0.84
N PRO A 243 -6.75 4.79 0.04
CA PRO A 243 -6.28 5.92 -0.73
C PRO A 243 -5.77 7.06 0.16
N SER A 244 -4.97 7.94 -0.41
CA SER A 244 -4.52 9.14 0.29
C SER A 244 -5.72 9.99 0.71
N GLY A 245 -5.73 10.48 1.96
CA GLY A 245 -6.80 11.34 2.52
C GLY A 245 -7.97 10.61 3.18
N CYS A 246 -7.92 9.28 3.33
CA CYS A 246 -8.90 8.55 4.15
C CYS A 246 -8.63 8.62 5.67
N GLY A 247 -7.58 9.32 6.11
CA GLY A 247 -7.30 9.62 7.52
C GLY A 247 -6.35 8.66 8.23
N LYS A 248 -5.70 7.70 7.55
CA LYS A 248 -4.81 6.69 8.15
C LYS A 248 -3.78 7.30 9.10
N THR A 249 -2.93 8.17 8.59
CA THR A 249 -1.81 8.74 9.33
C THR A 249 -2.31 9.63 10.49
N LEU A 250 -3.31 10.47 10.24
CA LEU A 250 -3.88 11.36 11.27
C LEU A 250 -4.48 10.57 12.45
N LEU A 251 -5.35 9.60 12.18
CA LEU A 251 -5.98 8.80 13.23
C LEU A 251 -4.95 7.97 14.01
N THR A 252 -3.92 7.46 13.31
CA THR A 252 -2.88 6.66 13.94
C THR A 252 -1.99 7.50 14.86
N ILE A 253 -1.58 8.70 14.43
CA ILE A 253 -0.77 9.60 15.27
C ILE A 253 -1.60 10.11 16.45
N ALA A 254 -2.89 10.44 16.26
CA ALA A 254 -3.78 10.82 17.35
C ALA A 254 -3.90 9.70 18.40
N ALA A 255 -4.11 8.46 17.97
CA ALA A 255 -4.16 7.29 18.87
C ALA A 255 -2.82 7.04 19.57
N ALA A 256 -1.70 7.27 18.91
CA ALA A 256 -0.37 7.14 19.48
C ALA A 256 -0.11 8.21 20.56
N LEU A 257 -0.41 9.48 20.27
CA LEU A 257 -0.31 10.59 21.24
C LEU A 257 -1.18 10.36 22.47
N GLU A 258 -2.44 9.93 22.26
CA GLU A 258 -3.37 9.63 23.36
C GLU A 258 -2.82 8.55 24.29
N GLN A 259 -2.28 7.47 23.73
CA GLN A 259 -1.81 6.34 24.51
C GLN A 259 -0.41 6.56 25.12
N THR A 260 0.40 7.46 24.54
CA THR A 260 1.75 7.78 25.06
C THR A 260 1.71 8.93 26.05
N MET A 261 0.95 10.02 25.75
CA MET A 261 0.99 11.25 26.53
C MET A 261 -0.09 11.33 27.62
N ASN A 262 -1.28 10.75 27.37
CA ASN A 262 -2.39 10.84 28.31
C ASN A 262 -2.56 9.56 29.14
N LYS A 263 -2.28 8.38 28.54
CA LYS A 263 -2.52 7.08 29.18
C LYS A 263 -1.27 6.36 29.67
N ASP A 264 -0.08 6.85 29.34
CA ASP A 264 1.22 6.24 29.68
C ASP A 264 1.30 4.73 29.31
N THR A 265 0.57 4.31 28.26
CA THR A 265 0.56 2.91 27.80
C THR A 265 1.87 2.55 27.09
N TYR A 266 2.40 3.52 26.32
CA TYR A 266 3.66 3.39 25.61
C TYR A 266 4.63 4.48 26.05
N ASN A 267 5.90 4.14 26.11
CA ASN A 267 6.96 5.08 26.52
C ASN A 267 7.30 6.08 25.42
N LYS A 268 7.07 5.68 24.16
CA LYS A 268 7.52 6.47 23.00
C LYS A 268 6.73 6.12 21.74
N ILE A 269 6.57 7.13 20.90
CA ILE A 269 6.08 7.00 19.53
C ILE A 269 7.30 6.97 18.61
N THR A 270 7.42 5.95 17.77
CA THR A 270 8.46 5.90 16.74
C THR A 270 7.78 5.85 15.37
N VAL A 271 8.07 6.84 14.52
CA VAL A 271 7.55 6.88 13.15
C VAL A 271 8.69 6.61 12.18
N MET A 272 8.45 5.69 11.27
CA MET A 272 9.40 5.28 10.24
C MET A 272 8.74 5.29 8.88
N ARG A 273 9.52 5.63 7.87
CA ARG A 273 9.12 5.55 6.47
C ARG A 273 10.21 4.83 5.66
N PRO A 274 9.86 3.92 4.75
CA PRO A 274 10.82 3.36 3.80
C PRO A 274 11.39 4.48 2.93
N LEU A 275 12.71 4.64 2.95
CA LEU A 275 13.37 5.57 2.06
C LEU A 275 13.52 4.90 0.69
N VAL A 276 12.72 5.29 -0.27
CA VAL A 276 12.90 4.97 -1.66
C VAL A 276 13.50 6.19 -2.31
N ALA A 277 14.66 6.06 -2.92
CA ALA A 277 15.26 7.15 -3.66
C ALA A 277 14.39 7.45 -4.89
N VAL A 278 13.49 8.41 -4.75
CA VAL A 278 12.71 8.97 -5.85
C VAL A 278 13.52 10.14 -6.38
N GLY A 279 14.37 9.91 -7.40
CA GLY A 279 15.24 10.94 -7.94
C GLY A 279 16.72 10.77 -7.60
N GLU A 280 17.52 11.79 -7.82
CA GLU A 280 18.94 11.81 -7.48
C GLU A 280 19.13 11.51 -6.00
N ASP A 281 20.11 10.65 -5.70
CA ASP A 281 20.54 10.35 -4.34
C ASP A 281 20.62 11.69 -3.59
N ILE A 282 19.95 11.77 -2.41
CA ILE A 282 19.90 13.01 -1.61
C ILE A 282 21.32 13.39 -1.18
N GLY A 283 22.30 13.22 -1.91
CA GLY A 283 23.66 13.63 -1.65
C GLY A 283 23.91 14.14 -0.23
N PHE A 284 24.97 14.69 0.03
CA PHE A 284 25.32 15.31 1.31
C PHE A 284 24.47 16.59 1.54
N LEU A 285 23.18 16.42 1.96
CA LEU A 285 22.39 17.55 2.41
C LEU A 285 23.01 18.07 3.73
N PRO A 286 23.41 19.34 3.80
CA PRO A 286 23.80 19.95 5.06
C PRO A 286 22.60 20.02 6.00
N GLY A 287 22.82 19.86 7.30
CA GLY A 287 21.78 19.96 8.32
C GLY A 287 21.75 18.77 9.29
N SER A 288 20.95 18.92 10.33
CA SER A 288 20.70 17.88 11.34
C SER A 288 20.00 16.66 10.72
N LYS A 289 20.03 15.52 11.41
CA LYS A 289 19.31 14.30 10.99
C LYS A 289 17.81 14.60 10.74
N LEU A 290 17.22 15.44 11.56
CA LEU A 290 15.80 15.78 11.51
C LEU A 290 15.47 16.63 10.28
N GLU A 291 16.27 17.65 9.99
CA GLU A 291 16.09 18.49 8.80
C GLU A 291 16.21 17.70 7.50
N LYS A 292 16.99 16.62 7.49
CA LYS A 292 17.10 15.70 6.35
C LYS A 292 15.89 14.78 6.19
N LEU A 293 15.22 14.41 7.28
CA LEU A 293 14.05 13.54 7.29
C LEU A 293 12.74 14.30 7.03
N GLU A 294 12.67 15.59 7.36
CA GLU A 294 11.47 16.42 7.26
C GLU A 294 10.79 16.34 5.87
N PRO A 295 11.48 16.49 4.74
CA PRO A 295 10.85 16.39 3.42
C PRO A 295 10.24 15.01 3.11
N TRP A 296 10.85 13.95 3.67
CA TRP A 296 10.40 12.57 3.48
C TRP A 296 9.24 12.19 4.37
N MET A 297 9.05 12.90 5.47
CA MET A 297 8.00 12.63 6.47
C MET A 297 6.96 13.75 6.51
N ALA A 298 6.77 14.47 5.41
CA ALA A 298 5.87 15.61 5.33
C ALA A 298 4.44 15.25 5.80
N SER A 299 3.89 14.10 5.41
CA SER A 299 2.57 13.64 5.87
C SER A 299 2.48 13.46 7.39
N THR A 300 3.57 13.03 8.02
CA THR A 300 3.67 12.89 9.48
C THR A 300 3.74 14.26 10.16
N PHE A 301 4.55 15.19 9.61
CA PHE A 301 4.65 16.56 10.13
C PHE A 301 3.31 17.29 9.98
N ASP A 302 2.65 17.22 8.82
CA ASP A 302 1.33 17.82 8.61
C ASP A 302 0.29 17.31 9.62
N ALA A 303 0.29 16.01 9.91
CA ALA A 303 -0.60 15.42 10.90
C ALA A 303 -0.25 15.88 12.33
N LEU A 304 1.03 15.96 12.69
CA LEU A 304 1.48 16.47 13.98
C LEU A 304 1.14 17.95 14.13
N ASP A 305 1.37 18.76 13.10
CA ASP A 305 1.03 20.17 13.09
C ASP A 305 -0.47 20.38 13.37
N TYR A 306 -1.34 19.65 12.67
CA TYR A 306 -2.76 19.72 12.89
C TYR A 306 -3.17 19.31 14.32
N LEU A 307 -2.63 18.19 14.85
CA LEU A 307 -2.96 17.66 16.16
C LEU A 307 -2.44 18.51 17.32
N LEU A 308 -1.26 19.13 17.16
CA LEU A 308 -0.63 19.94 18.20
C LEU A 308 -1.12 21.40 18.20
N ASP A 309 -1.70 21.88 17.09
CA ASP A 309 -2.35 23.19 17.04
C ASP A 309 -3.70 23.19 17.78
N GLU A 310 -4.55 22.18 17.52
CA GLU A 310 -5.87 22.09 18.17
C GLU A 310 -5.76 21.80 19.68
N HIS A 311 -4.76 21.05 20.10
CA HIS A 311 -4.55 20.67 21.49
C HIS A 311 -3.29 21.31 22.07
N SER A 312 -3.43 22.54 22.56
CA SER A 312 -2.34 23.24 23.27
C SER A 312 -1.88 22.44 24.48
N MET A 313 -0.66 21.93 24.45
CA MET A 313 0.05 21.54 25.65
C MET A 313 0.06 22.73 26.61
N LYS A 314 -0.43 22.57 27.84
CA LYS A 314 -0.64 23.67 28.82
C LYS A 314 0.56 24.59 28.99
N ASP A 315 1.75 24.04 28.81
CA ASP A 315 3.03 24.78 29.01
C ASP A 315 3.58 25.40 27.70
N MET A 316 2.94 25.18 26.53
CA MET A 316 3.42 25.63 25.21
C MET A 316 2.36 26.39 24.41
N GLN A 317 1.50 27.15 25.06
CA GLN A 317 0.37 27.87 24.42
C GLN A 317 0.79 28.89 23.34
N HIS A 318 2.04 29.36 23.35
CA HIS A 318 2.57 30.35 22.39
C HIS A 318 3.58 29.73 21.39
N ALA A 319 3.88 28.44 21.50
CA ALA A 319 4.81 27.77 20.60
C ALA A 319 4.10 27.35 19.29
N THR A 320 4.83 27.44 18.19
CA THR A 320 4.35 26.90 16.91
C THR A 320 4.27 25.37 16.98
N SER A 321 3.45 24.75 16.14
CA SER A 321 3.34 23.28 16.04
C SER A 321 4.69 22.62 15.76
N LYS A 322 5.54 23.25 14.96
CA LYS A 322 6.91 22.79 14.71
C LYS A 322 7.74 22.77 16.00
N GLU A 323 7.71 23.82 16.81
CA GLU A 323 8.40 23.89 18.12
C GLU A 323 7.86 22.82 19.09
N LYS A 324 6.55 22.58 19.09
CA LYS A 324 5.94 21.50 19.88
C LYS A 324 6.41 20.12 19.42
N THR A 325 6.49 19.87 18.12
CA THR A 325 7.01 18.61 17.55
C THR A 325 8.47 18.40 17.95
N TYR A 326 9.32 19.43 17.86
CA TYR A 326 10.71 19.36 18.29
C TYR A 326 10.83 19.11 19.80
N ALA A 327 9.98 19.73 20.63
CA ALA A 327 9.96 19.47 22.05
C ALA A 327 9.60 18.02 22.40
N LEU A 328 8.63 17.41 21.69
CA LEU A 328 8.32 15.98 21.86
C LEU A 328 9.52 15.08 21.51
N ILE A 329 10.30 15.46 20.50
CA ILE A 329 11.51 14.73 20.11
C ILE A 329 12.61 14.89 21.18
N GLU A 330 12.86 16.10 21.65
CA GLU A 330 13.86 16.38 22.68
C GLU A 330 13.53 15.72 24.03
N GLN A 331 12.25 15.66 24.38
CA GLN A 331 11.77 14.97 25.58
C GLN A 331 11.77 13.43 25.41
N GLY A 332 12.00 12.90 24.21
CA GLY A 332 12.06 11.46 23.93
C GLY A 332 10.71 10.78 23.73
N TYR A 333 9.62 11.53 23.68
CA TYR A 333 8.27 10.98 23.39
C TYR A 333 8.04 10.65 21.91
N LEU A 334 8.74 11.33 21.01
CA LEU A 334 8.65 11.11 19.57
C LEU A 334 10.03 10.86 18.98
N GLU A 335 10.15 9.82 18.16
CA GLU A 335 11.36 9.51 17.40
C GLU A 335 10.98 9.35 15.93
N LEU A 336 11.65 10.11 15.05
CA LEU A 336 11.53 10.00 13.60
C LEU A 336 12.78 9.30 13.07
N GLU A 337 12.61 8.14 12.45
CA GLU A 337 13.71 7.27 12.09
C GLU A 337 13.64 6.80 10.63
N ALA A 338 14.82 6.72 9.99
CA ALA A 338 14.95 5.99 8.75
C ALA A 338 15.08 4.48 9.03
N MET A 339 14.47 3.66 8.18
CA MET A 339 14.46 2.19 8.35
C MET A 339 15.85 1.55 8.47
N ALA A 340 16.89 2.18 7.91
CA ALA A 340 18.26 1.66 7.97
C ALA A 340 18.79 1.47 9.41
N HIS A 341 18.22 2.15 10.39
CA HIS A 341 18.69 2.17 11.78
C HIS A 341 18.00 1.13 12.70
N ILE A 342 17.04 0.36 12.20
CA ILE A 342 16.34 -0.69 12.98
C ILE A 342 17.21 -1.92 13.28
N ARG A 343 18.19 -2.23 12.43
CA ARG A 343 18.97 -3.46 12.55
C ARG A 343 19.74 -3.50 13.89
N GLY A 344 19.56 -4.61 14.64
CA GLY A 344 20.24 -4.85 15.92
C GLY A 344 19.58 -4.22 17.15
N ARG A 345 18.47 -3.48 17.03
CA ARG A 345 17.71 -2.91 18.15
C ARG A 345 16.49 -3.77 18.48
N SER A 346 16.13 -3.89 19.74
CA SER A 346 14.82 -4.29 20.22
C SER A 346 14.03 -3.04 20.59
N LEU A 347 12.74 -3.02 20.29
CA LEU A 347 11.88 -1.85 20.48
C LEU A 347 10.75 -2.21 21.47
N PRO A 348 10.99 -2.26 22.79
CA PRO A 348 9.95 -2.58 23.76
C PRO A 348 9.12 -1.35 24.14
N TYR A 349 7.86 -1.58 24.51
CA TYR A 349 6.92 -0.58 25.04
C TYR A 349 6.79 0.69 24.17
N GLN A 350 6.74 0.51 22.84
CA GLN A 350 6.64 1.62 21.88
C GLN A 350 5.38 1.50 21.02
N PHE A 351 4.88 2.67 20.59
CA PHE A 351 3.92 2.75 19.51
C PHE A 351 4.70 3.00 18.21
N LEU A 352 4.90 1.94 17.43
CA LEU A 352 5.72 1.95 16.21
C LEU A 352 4.84 2.10 14.97
N ILE A 353 5.01 3.17 14.23
CA ILE A 353 4.27 3.48 13.00
C ILE A 353 5.21 3.35 11.81
N ILE A 354 4.80 2.58 10.81
CA ILE A 354 5.46 2.52 9.52
C ILE A 354 4.53 3.13 8.48
N ASP A 355 4.84 4.34 8.07
CA ASP A 355 4.09 5.03 7.01
C ASP A 355 4.62 4.64 5.64
N ASP A 356 3.76 4.65 4.60
CA ASP A 356 4.06 4.16 3.25
C ASP A 356 4.65 2.73 3.20
N ALA A 357 4.10 1.84 4.02
CA ALA A 357 4.55 0.46 4.14
C ALA A 357 4.43 -0.36 2.85
N GLN A 358 3.70 0.11 1.82
CA GLN A 358 3.67 -0.49 0.48
C GLN A 358 5.05 -0.46 -0.21
N ASN A 359 5.96 0.37 0.25
CA ASN A 359 7.33 0.46 -0.25
C ASN A 359 8.31 -0.51 0.44
N LEU A 360 7.84 -1.31 1.41
CA LEU A 360 8.62 -2.36 2.07
C LEU A 360 8.76 -3.59 1.20
N THR A 361 9.95 -4.14 1.14
CA THR A 361 10.12 -5.55 0.74
C THR A 361 9.59 -6.48 1.84
N GLN A 362 9.26 -7.73 1.50
CA GLN A 362 8.83 -8.73 2.49
C GLN A 362 9.87 -8.95 3.58
N HIS A 363 11.17 -8.95 3.21
CA HIS A 363 12.27 -9.07 4.17
C HIS A 363 12.33 -7.88 5.14
N GLN A 364 12.10 -6.65 4.66
CA GLN A 364 12.07 -5.46 5.52
C GLN A 364 10.87 -5.50 6.47
N ALA A 365 9.67 -5.85 5.99
CA ALA A 365 8.48 -6.01 6.81
C ALA A 365 8.70 -7.06 7.92
N THR A 366 9.24 -8.22 7.58
CA THR A 366 9.61 -9.26 8.55
C THR A 366 10.64 -8.76 9.56
N THR A 367 11.65 -8.00 9.10
CA THR A 367 12.68 -7.45 9.98
C THR A 367 12.09 -6.49 11.02
N ILE A 368 11.16 -5.62 10.63
CA ILE A 368 10.49 -4.69 11.55
C ILE A 368 9.69 -5.46 12.60
N ILE A 369 8.83 -6.38 12.16
CA ILE A 369 7.94 -7.13 13.03
C ILE A 369 8.73 -7.96 14.05
N THR A 370 9.82 -8.59 13.63
CA THR A 370 10.69 -9.39 14.53
C THR A 370 11.52 -8.55 15.51
N ARG A 371 11.50 -7.22 15.42
CA ARG A 371 12.14 -6.29 16.36
C ARG A 371 11.17 -5.69 17.36
N ALA A 372 9.85 -5.88 17.17
CA ALA A 372 8.89 -5.52 18.18
C ALA A 372 9.19 -6.26 19.49
N GLY A 373 9.48 -5.51 20.54
CA GLY A 373 9.68 -6.05 21.88
C GLY A 373 8.36 -6.15 22.64
N ASP A 374 8.44 -6.62 23.88
CA ASP A 374 7.27 -6.73 24.76
C ASP A 374 6.56 -5.38 24.89
N GLY A 375 5.23 -5.41 24.90
CA GLY A 375 4.38 -4.24 25.06
C GLY A 375 4.40 -3.25 23.89
N THR A 376 4.96 -3.63 22.74
CA THR A 376 4.98 -2.77 21.54
C THR A 376 3.77 -3.01 20.66
N LYS A 377 3.13 -1.94 20.21
CA LYS A 377 2.16 -1.94 19.12
C LYS A 377 2.85 -1.51 17.82
N VAL A 378 2.66 -2.30 16.77
CA VAL A 378 3.20 -2.03 15.43
C VAL A 378 2.05 -1.69 14.49
N VAL A 379 2.17 -0.57 13.79
CA VAL A 379 1.14 -0.12 12.84
C VAL A 379 1.75 0.09 11.46
N PHE A 380 1.23 -0.62 10.47
CA PHE A 380 1.61 -0.45 9.06
C PHE A 380 0.52 0.32 8.33
N LEU A 381 0.88 1.46 7.75
CA LEU A 381 -0.01 2.30 6.94
C LEU A 381 0.45 2.29 5.49
N GLY A 382 -0.49 2.22 4.54
CA GLY A 382 -0.10 2.25 3.14
C GLY A 382 -1.27 2.37 2.16
N ASP A 383 -0.90 2.44 0.90
CA ASP A 383 -1.79 2.44 -0.26
C ASP A 383 -1.23 1.43 -1.28
N LEU A 384 -2.02 0.39 -1.58
CA LEU A 384 -1.59 -0.67 -2.49
C LEU A 384 -1.84 -0.35 -3.97
N SER A 385 -2.32 0.86 -4.29
CA SER A 385 -2.44 1.29 -5.68
C SER A 385 -1.05 1.36 -6.32
N GLU A 386 -0.96 0.96 -7.59
CA GLU A 386 0.31 0.91 -8.32
C GLU A 386 1.01 2.28 -8.38
N LYS A 387 0.23 3.36 -8.49
CA LYS A 387 0.72 4.75 -8.52
C LYS A 387 1.42 5.19 -7.22
N GLN A 388 1.15 4.52 -6.09
CA GLN A 388 1.69 4.87 -4.78
C GLN A 388 2.87 4.00 -4.36
N ILE A 389 3.30 3.06 -5.21
CA ILE A 389 4.47 2.24 -4.95
C ILE A 389 5.69 2.87 -5.63
N ASP A 390 6.46 3.64 -4.86
CA ASP A 390 7.67 4.31 -5.32
C ASP A 390 8.81 3.33 -5.60
N ASN A 391 8.85 2.20 -4.88
CA ASN A 391 9.85 1.18 -5.05
C ASN A 391 9.58 0.36 -6.32
N HIS A 392 10.24 0.70 -7.41
CA HIS A 392 10.08 0.08 -8.73
C HIS A 392 10.39 -1.43 -8.80
N ARG A 393 10.93 -2.02 -7.73
CA ARG A 393 11.14 -3.48 -7.60
C ARG A 393 9.94 -4.19 -7.01
N LEU A 394 8.94 -3.44 -6.56
CA LEU A 394 7.74 -3.95 -5.91
C LEU A 394 6.51 -3.70 -6.79
N THR A 395 5.53 -4.55 -6.61
CA THR A 395 4.20 -4.42 -7.20
C THR A 395 3.15 -4.46 -6.07
N PRO A 396 1.89 -4.12 -6.32
CA PRO A 396 0.82 -4.35 -5.36
C PRO A 396 0.85 -5.75 -4.76
N ASN A 397 1.16 -6.75 -5.57
CA ASN A 397 1.09 -8.17 -5.22
C ASN A 397 2.38 -8.72 -4.56
N SER A 398 3.52 -8.01 -4.63
CA SER A 398 4.82 -8.51 -4.16
C SER A 398 5.42 -7.74 -2.99
N ASN A 399 4.76 -6.65 -2.53
CA ASN A 399 5.27 -5.82 -1.45
C ASN A 399 5.07 -6.44 -0.06
N GLY A 400 5.83 -5.92 0.91
CA GLY A 400 5.83 -6.44 2.27
C GLY A 400 4.51 -6.17 3.03
N LEU A 401 3.77 -5.10 2.71
CA LEU A 401 2.51 -4.79 3.37
C LEU A 401 1.43 -5.82 2.99
N ALA A 402 1.22 -6.05 1.69
CA ALA A 402 0.26 -7.05 1.22
C ALA A 402 0.60 -8.46 1.75
N TYR A 403 1.90 -8.81 1.75
CA TYR A 403 2.39 -10.06 2.29
C TYR A 403 2.02 -10.26 3.77
N VAL A 404 2.24 -9.25 4.61
CA VAL A 404 1.93 -9.35 6.06
C VAL A 404 0.43 -9.41 6.29
N ILE A 405 -0.38 -8.63 5.57
CA ILE A 405 -1.85 -8.67 5.69
C ILE A 405 -2.36 -10.08 5.41
N ASP A 406 -1.90 -10.70 4.31
CA ASP A 406 -2.36 -12.05 3.94
C ASP A 406 -1.92 -13.11 4.96
N ARG A 407 -0.68 -13.03 5.46
CA ARG A 407 -0.13 -14.01 6.40
C ARG A 407 -0.66 -13.88 7.83
N PHE A 408 -1.02 -12.67 8.23
CA PHE A 408 -1.41 -12.38 9.61
C PHE A 408 -2.92 -12.38 9.84
N LYS A 409 -3.73 -12.44 8.78
CA LYS A 409 -5.20 -12.45 8.89
C LYS A 409 -5.69 -13.53 9.85
N GLY A 410 -6.56 -13.16 10.77
CA GLY A 410 -7.18 -14.08 11.72
C GLY A 410 -6.33 -14.46 12.93
N HIS A 411 -5.13 -13.89 13.11
CA HIS A 411 -4.36 -14.08 14.34
C HIS A 411 -4.87 -13.19 15.49
N GLY A 412 -4.86 -13.72 16.73
CA GLY A 412 -5.50 -13.09 17.88
C GLY A 412 -5.01 -11.70 18.29
N ILE A 413 -3.76 -11.35 17.93
CA ILE A 413 -3.13 -10.07 18.27
C ILE A 413 -3.07 -9.10 17.07
N VAL A 414 -3.76 -9.43 15.98
CA VAL A 414 -3.67 -8.72 14.70
C VAL A 414 -5.04 -8.18 14.30
N SER A 415 -5.05 -6.99 13.73
CA SER A 415 -6.20 -6.43 13.02
C SER A 415 -5.77 -5.77 11.72
N HIS A 416 -6.63 -5.85 10.72
CA HIS A 416 -6.46 -5.18 9.44
C HIS A 416 -7.70 -4.36 9.11
N ILE A 417 -7.52 -3.20 8.49
CA ILE A 417 -8.62 -2.36 8.03
C ILE A 417 -8.30 -1.79 6.64
N THR A 418 -9.20 -2.03 5.70
CA THR A 418 -9.20 -1.35 4.39
C THR A 418 -10.14 -0.15 4.48
N LEU A 419 -9.61 1.05 4.32
CA LEU A 419 -10.38 2.29 4.25
C LEU A 419 -10.65 2.61 2.78
N GLN A 420 -11.92 2.79 2.45
CA GLN A 420 -12.36 3.11 1.08
C GLN A 420 -12.85 4.56 0.99
N THR A 421 -13.41 5.08 2.08
CA THR A 421 -14.02 6.39 2.12
C THR A 421 -12.97 7.51 2.21
N VAL A 422 -12.91 8.34 1.19
CA VAL A 422 -12.04 9.53 1.16
C VAL A 422 -12.78 10.74 1.72
N VAL A 423 -12.23 11.30 2.80
CA VAL A 423 -12.80 12.49 3.46
C VAL A 423 -11.92 13.69 3.15
N ARG A 424 -12.00 14.19 1.93
CA ARG A 424 -11.25 15.37 1.44
C ARG A 424 -12.18 16.48 0.99
N SER A 425 -11.56 17.64 0.67
CA SER A 425 -12.25 18.73 -0.03
C SER A 425 -12.80 18.25 -1.39
N GLY A 426 -13.89 18.86 -1.86
CA GLY A 426 -14.49 18.51 -3.16
C GLY A 426 -13.48 18.53 -4.30
N LEU A 427 -12.53 19.48 -4.31
CA LEU A 427 -11.47 19.57 -5.32
C LEU A 427 -10.52 18.39 -5.30
N ALA A 428 -10.09 17.97 -4.12
CA ALA A 428 -9.16 16.83 -3.97
C ALA A 428 -9.83 15.50 -4.35
N GLN A 429 -11.13 15.37 -4.11
CA GLN A 429 -11.91 14.21 -4.54
C GLN A 429 -12.06 14.19 -6.06
N LEU A 430 -12.41 15.33 -6.68
CA LEU A 430 -12.50 15.45 -8.13
C LEU A 430 -11.18 15.07 -8.82
N GLY A 431 -10.03 15.45 -8.23
CA GLY A 431 -8.73 15.04 -8.74
C GLY A 431 -8.47 13.53 -8.69
N VAL A 432 -8.96 12.85 -7.66
CA VAL A 432 -8.85 11.37 -7.57
C VAL A 432 -9.78 10.66 -8.55
N GLU A 433 -10.96 11.24 -8.82
CA GLU A 433 -11.97 10.65 -9.73
C GLU A 433 -11.65 10.86 -11.22
N LEU A 434 -10.96 11.94 -11.57
CA LEU A 434 -10.79 12.36 -12.97
C LEU A 434 -9.35 12.33 -13.49
N LEU A 435 -8.34 12.26 -12.62
CA LEU A 435 -6.90 12.25 -12.93
C LEU A 435 -6.21 10.97 -12.47
#